data_73d376bcc44ef094ec41a1b32b9d01c0
#
_entry.id   73d376bcc44ef094ec41a1b32b9d01c0
#
_cell.length_a   1.000
_cell.length_b   1.000
_cell.length_c   1.000
_cell.angle_alpha   90.00
_cell.angle_beta   90.00
_cell.angle_gamma   90.00
#
_symmetry.space_group_name_H-M   'P 1'
#
loop_
_entity.id
_entity.type
_entity.pdbx_description
1 polymer ?
#
loop_
_entity_poly.entity_id
_entity_poly.type
_entity_poly.pdbx_seq_one_letter_code
_entity_poly.pdbx_strand_id
1 'polypeptide(L)'
;MSRMALLAAALILVGGPSAAQMAAGPAVVEAKARGLVGERYDGYVGLVAEAGPALRHQVQSINILRRSLYSRFAIARSVTPADVGITAGCQLLATVGVSERYYAPDNGWHQRRPGEPAPVPDYGR
;
A
#
# COMPACT_ATOMS: atom_id res chain seq x y z
N MET A 1 10.77 -20.35 47.94
CA MET A 1 10.06 -20.57 46.67
C MET A 1 10.25 -19.32 45.81
N SER A 2 11.17 -19.41 44.86
CA SER A 2 11.51 -18.29 43.96
C SER A 2 10.50 -18.28 42.82
N ARG A 3 9.62 -17.27 42.78
CA ARG A 3 8.77 -17.01 41.62
C ARG A 3 9.62 -16.21 40.61
N MET A 4 10.22 -16.92 39.67
CA MET A 4 10.78 -16.27 38.46
C MET A 4 9.61 -15.71 37.65
N ALA A 5 9.43 -14.40 37.73
CA ALA A 5 8.59 -13.67 36.77
C ALA A 5 9.34 -13.65 35.44
N LEU A 6 8.90 -14.45 34.48
CA LEU A 6 9.29 -14.33 33.09
C LEU A 6 8.67 -13.03 32.54
N LEU A 7 9.45 -11.99 32.51
CA LEU A 7 9.14 -10.79 31.71
C LEU A 7 9.26 -11.21 30.23
N ALA A 8 8.14 -11.57 29.64
CA ALA A 8 8.05 -11.65 28.18
C ALA A 8 8.20 -10.23 27.64
N ALA A 9 9.40 -9.89 27.15
CA ALA A 9 9.60 -8.69 26.36
C ALA A 9 8.80 -8.85 25.07
N ALA A 10 7.65 -8.19 25.00
CA ALA A 10 6.91 -8.06 23.74
C ALA A 10 7.79 -7.25 22.80
N LEU A 11 8.38 -7.90 21.82
CA LEU A 11 9.02 -7.24 20.68
C LEU A 11 7.92 -6.51 19.93
N ILE A 12 7.77 -5.21 20.18
CA ILE A 12 6.92 -4.36 19.35
C ILE A 12 7.66 -4.18 18.04
N LEU A 13 7.31 -4.98 17.05
CA LEU A 13 7.73 -4.76 15.67
C LEU A 13 7.12 -3.43 15.20
N VAL A 14 7.97 -2.38 15.17
CA VAL A 14 7.60 -1.04 14.71
C VAL A 14 7.60 -1.07 13.17
N GLY A 15 6.64 -1.77 12.57
CA GLY A 15 6.36 -1.77 11.15
C GLY A 15 5.35 -0.67 10.74
N GLY A 16 5.22 -0.37 9.46
CA GLY A 16 4.15 0.47 8.91
C GLY A 16 2.78 -0.22 8.99
N PRO A 17 1.72 0.37 8.40
CA PRO A 17 0.43 -0.27 8.26
C PRO A 17 0.57 -1.67 7.68
N SER A 18 -0.18 -2.63 8.20
CA SER A 18 -0.16 -4.00 7.66
C SER A 18 -0.83 -4.07 6.29
N ALA A 19 -0.48 -5.08 5.49
CA ALA A 19 -1.16 -5.34 4.22
C ALA A 19 -2.67 -5.49 4.41
N ALA A 20 -3.11 -6.14 5.51
CA ALA A 20 -4.53 -6.28 5.83
C ALA A 20 -5.23 -4.93 6.09
N GLN A 21 -4.55 -3.99 6.76
CA GLN A 21 -5.08 -2.63 7.00
C GLN A 21 -5.20 -1.82 5.70
N MET A 22 -4.34 -2.08 4.72
CA MET A 22 -4.29 -1.37 3.44
C MET A 22 -5.06 -2.10 2.33
N ALA A 23 -5.62 -3.27 2.61
CA ALA A 23 -6.28 -4.09 1.60
C ALA A 23 -7.46 -3.37 0.94
N ALA A 24 -7.51 -3.48 -0.38
CA ALA A 24 -8.62 -2.99 -1.17
C ALA A 24 -9.83 -3.94 -1.08
N GLY A 25 -11.03 -3.38 -1.16
CA GLY A 25 -12.26 -4.16 -1.27
C GLY A 25 -12.38 -4.89 -2.62
N PRO A 26 -13.36 -5.83 -2.75
CA PRO A 26 -13.50 -6.67 -3.94
C PRO A 26 -13.63 -5.90 -5.27
N ALA A 27 -14.34 -4.78 -5.27
CA ALA A 27 -14.52 -3.95 -6.46
C ALA A 27 -13.20 -3.37 -6.98
N VAL A 28 -12.31 -2.94 -6.08
CA VAL A 28 -11.00 -2.40 -6.44
C VAL A 28 -10.06 -3.53 -6.86
N VAL A 29 -10.12 -4.69 -6.21
CA VAL A 29 -9.35 -5.89 -6.60
C VAL A 29 -9.70 -6.31 -8.03
N GLU A 30 -10.98 -6.36 -8.37
CA GLU A 30 -11.43 -6.67 -9.73
C GLU A 30 -10.98 -5.60 -10.74
N ALA A 31 -11.10 -4.33 -10.38
CA ALA A 31 -10.65 -3.23 -11.22
C ALA A 31 -9.13 -3.26 -11.48
N LYS A 32 -8.33 -3.68 -10.50
CA LYS A 32 -6.88 -3.92 -10.70
C LYS A 32 -6.64 -5.01 -11.74
N ALA A 33 -7.33 -6.13 -11.63
CA ALA A 33 -7.20 -7.23 -12.58
C ALA A 33 -7.58 -6.82 -14.00
N ARG A 34 -8.49 -5.86 -14.15
CA ARG A 34 -8.91 -5.29 -15.43
C ARG A 34 -8.03 -4.15 -15.93
N GLY A 35 -7.04 -3.73 -15.17
CA GLY A 35 -6.14 -2.64 -15.54
C GLY A 35 -6.75 -1.23 -15.46
N LEU A 36 -7.85 -1.07 -14.73
CA LEU A 36 -8.56 0.22 -14.58
C LEU A 36 -7.99 1.07 -13.45
N VAL A 37 -7.42 0.42 -12.45
CA VAL A 37 -6.75 1.04 -11.30
C VAL A 37 -5.47 0.30 -11.00
N GLY A 38 -4.59 0.90 -10.23
CA GLY A 38 -3.36 0.27 -9.78
C GLY A 38 -2.82 0.88 -8.50
N GLU A 39 -1.93 0.16 -7.85
CA GLU A 39 -1.17 0.67 -6.72
C GLU A 39 -0.16 1.72 -7.18
N ARG A 40 0.07 2.72 -6.35
CA ARG A 40 1.02 3.79 -6.58
C ARG A 40 2.18 3.69 -5.60
N TYR A 41 3.34 4.16 -6.03
CA TYR A 41 4.54 4.21 -5.19
C TYR A 41 4.35 5.04 -3.90
N ASP A 42 3.43 6.00 -3.92
CA ASP A 42 3.15 6.87 -2.77
C ASP A 42 2.18 6.27 -1.74
N GLY A 43 1.76 5.03 -1.94
CA GLY A 43 0.91 4.30 -0.99
C GLY A 43 -0.59 4.44 -1.22
N TYR A 44 -1.00 5.04 -2.31
CA TYR A 44 -2.41 5.20 -2.69
C TYR A 44 -2.79 4.38 -3.90
N VAL A 45 -4.08 4.20 -4.13
CA VAL A 45 -4.62 3.64 -5.36
C VAL A 45 -4.87 4.76 -6.35
N GLY A 46 -4.52 4.56 -7.61
CA GLY A 46 -4.79 5.51 -8.69
C GLY A 46 -5.70 4.94 -9.76
N LEU A 47 -6.42 5.83 -10.43
CA LEU A 47 -7.16 5.53 -11.65
C LEU A 47 -6.20 5.59 -12.83
N VAL A 48 -6.15 4.53 -13.64
CA VAL A 48 -5.29 4.49 -14.84
C VAL A 48 -5.89 5.36 -15.94
N ALA A 49 -7.21 5.40 -16.02
CA ALA A 49 -7.97 6.20 -16.96
C ALA A 49 -9.26 6.69 -16.30
N GLU A 50 -10.05 7.49 -17.01
CA GLU A 50 -11.35 7.90 -16.52
C GLU A 50 -12.21 6.68 -16.18
N ALA A 51 -12.87 6.75 -15.04
CA ALA A 51 -13.76 5.70 -14.55
C ALA A 51 -15.12 6.28 -14.19
N GLY A 52 -16.13 5.43 -14.19
CA GLY A 52 -17.46 5.79 -13.73
C GLY A 52 -17.50 6.21 -12.26
N PRO A 53 -18.60 6.87 -11.82
CA PRO A 53 -18.71 7.39 -10.46
C PRO A 53 -18.55 6.34 -9.37
N ALA A 54 -19.05 5.13 -9.59
CA ALA A 54 -18.98 4.04 -8.62
C ALA A 54 -17.53 3.63 -8.32
N LEU A 55 -16.71 3.41 -9.35
CA LEU A 55 -15.30 3.04 -9.16
C LEU A 55 -14.48 4.19 -8.56
N ARG A 56 -14.72 5.42 -9.02
CA ARG A 56 -14.08 6.60 -8.41
C ARG A 56 -14.37 6.70 -6.92
N HIS A 57 -15.63 6.46 -6.53
CA HIS A 57 -16.02 6.48 -5.12
C HIS A 57 -15.29 5.39 -4.32
N GLN A 58 -15.17 4.18 -4.86
CA GLN A 58 -14.45 3.08 -4.21
C GLN A 58 -12.96 3.42 -4.03
N VAL A 59 -12.32 3.99 -5.04
CA VAL A 59 -10.91 4.43 -4.96
C VAL A 59 -10.74 5.54 -3.93
N GLN A 60 -11.64 6.54 -3.92
CA GLN A 60 -11.60 7.60 -2.91
C GLN A 60 -11.76 7.06 -1.49
N SER A 61 -12.67 6.12 -1.28
CA SER A 61 -12.92 5.52 0.03
C SER A 61 -11.70 4.80 0.58
N ILE A 62 -11.01 4.02 -0.25
CA ILE A 62 -9.80 3.32 0.18
C ILE A 62 -8.65 4.29 0.45
N ASN A 63 -8.52 5.34 -0.35
CA ASN A 63 -7.48 6.35 -0.15
C ASN A 63 -7.72 7.20 1.11
N ILE A 64 -8.97 7.48 1.47
CA ILE A 64 -9.32 8.16 2.73
C ILE A 64 -8.90 7.28 3.92
N LEU A 65 -9.19 5.98 3.87
CA LEU A 65 -8.80 5.03 4.91
C LEU A 65 -7.27 4.96 5.03
N ARG A 66 -6.57 4.83 3.92
CA ARG A 66 -5.10 4.80 3.90
C ARG A 66 -4.48 6.08 4.44
N ARG A 67 -5.00 7.24 4.05
CA ARG A 67 -4.52 8.54 4.56
C ARG A 67 -4.66 8.62 6.08
N SER A 68 -5.78 8.18 6.63
CA SER A 68 -5.98 8.11 8.07
C SER A 68 -4.95 7.22 8.76
N LEU A 69 -4.68 6.04 8.19
CA LEU A 69 -3.66 5.12 8.69
C LEU A 69 -2.27 5.77 8.66
N TYR A 70 -1.89 6.38 7.54
CA TYR A 70 -0.57 7.02 7.38
C TYR A 70 -0.37 8.16 8.36
N SER A 71 -1.41 8.97 8.59
CA SER A 71 -1.37 10.06 9.56
C SER A 71 -1.14 9.55 10.99
N ARG A 72 -1.82 8.49 11.39
CA ARG A 72 -1.65 7.89 12.73
C ARG A 72 -0.26 7.31 12.92
N PHE A 73 0.25 6.58 11.94
CA PHE A 73 1.60 6.02 11.99
C PHE A 73 2.68 7.11 11.97
N ALA A 74 2.46 8.18 11.22
CA ALA A 74 3.38 9.31 11.16
C ALA A 74 3.52 10.00 12.51
N ILE A 75 2.42 10.27 13.21
CA ILE A 75 2.41 10.84 14.55
C ILE A 75 3.19 9.95 15.51
N ALA A 76 2.92 8.65 15.51
CA ALA A 76 3.57 7.69 16.41
C ALA A 76 5.09 7.59 16.20
N ARG A 77 5.59 7.93 15.00
CA ARG A 77 7.00 7.81 14.62
C ARG A 77 7.73 9.11 14.43
N SER A 78 7.05 10.25 14.60
CA SER A 78 7.63 11.58 14.36
C SER A 78 8.18 11.74 12.94
N VAL A 79 7.45 11.22 11.97
CA VAL A 79 7.72 11.37 10.52
C VAL A 79 6.50 11.99 9.86
N THR A 80 6.58 12.25 8.55
CA THR A 80 5.44 12.78 7.79
C THR A 80 4.51 11.66 7.30
N PRO A 81 3.22 11.94 7.08
CA PRO A 81 2.33 10.99 6.43
C PRO A 81 2.81 10.55 5.05
N ALA A 82 3.48 11.43 4.31
CA ALA A 82 4.07 11.10 3.01
C ALA A 82 5.19 10.06 3.14
N ASP A 83 6.04 10.14 4.16
CA ASP A 83 7.08 9.14 4.43
C ASP A 83 6.47 7.76 4.69
N VAL A 84 5.41 7.70 5.50
CA VAL A 84 4.67 6.46 5.76
C VAL A 84 4.04 5.92 4.49
N GLY A 85 3.45 6.78 3.67
CA GLY A 85 2.84 6.42 2.39
C GLY A 85 3.84 5.81 1.42
N ILE A 86 5.03 6.36 1.31
CA ILE A 86 6.11 5.81 0.45
C ILE A 86 6.55 4.42 0.95
N THR A 87 6.70 4.25 2.24
CA THR A 87 7.02 2.94 2.83
C THR A 87 5.91 1.92 2.56
N ALA A 88 4.66 2.30 2.77
CA ALA A 88 3.51 1.47 2.45
C ALA A 88 3.44 1.16 0.94
N GLY A 89 3.78 2.12 0.10
CA GLY A 89 3.84 1.96 -1.35
C GLY A 89 4.80 0.86 -1.78
N CYS A 90 5.96 0.74 -1.15
CA CYS A 90 6.88 -0.38 -1.42
C CYS A 90 6.24 -1.74 -1.12
N GLN A 91 5.53 -1.86 -0.01
CA GLN A 91 4.81 -3.10 0.35
C GLN A 91 3.68 -3.40 -0.64
N LEU A 92 2.94 -2.38 -1.05
CA LEU A 92 1.82 -2.53 -1.99
C LEU A 92 2.31 -2.87 -3.40
N LEU A 93 3.40 -2.27 -3.86
CA LEU A 93 4.00 -2.58 -5.15
C LEU A 93 4.56 -4.02 -5.18
N ALA A 94 4.96 -4.57 -4.04
CA ALA A 94 5.34 -5.97 -3.94
C ALA A 94 4.18 -6.93 -4.22
N THR A 95 2.94 -6.49 -4.09
CA THR A 95 1.73 -7.28 -4.33
C THR A 95 1.19 -7.18 -5.75
N VAL A 96 1.75 -6.31 -6.58
CA VAL A 96 1.28 -6.12 -7.97
C VAL A 96 1.44 -7.42 -8.75
N GLY A 97 0.32 -7.93 -9.26
CA GLY A 97 0.28 -9.15 -10.05
C GLY A 97 0.72 -8.93 -11.50
N VAL A 98 1.05 -10.03 -12.17
CA VAL A 98 1.30 -10.01 -13.61
C VAL A 98 0.06 -9.48 -14.34
N SER A 99 0.28 -8.61 -15.31
CA SER A 99 -0.73 -7.87 -16.07
C SER A 99 -1.44 -6.73 -15.33
N GLU A 100 -1.23 -6.59 -14.03
CA GLU A 100 -1.73 -5.42 -13.29
C GLU A 100 -0.88 -4.18 -13.56
N ARG A 101 -1.52 -3.02 -13.47
CA ARG A 101 -0.86 -1.72 -13.65
C ARG A 101 -0.41 -1.15 -12.33
N TYR A 102 0.63 -0.35 -12.38
CA TYR A 102 1.17 0.37 -11.22
C TYR A 102 1.73 1.73 -11.64
N TYR A 103 1.70 2.68 -10.71
CA TYR A 103 2.25 4.01 -10.92
C TYR A 103 3.61 4.12 -10.22
N ALA A 104 4.66 4.26 -11.02
CA ALA A 104 6.04 4.24 -10.55
C ALA A 104 6.57 5.63 -10.16
N PRO A 105 7.71 5.72 -9.44
CA PRO A 105 8.33 6.99 -9.07
C PRO A 105 8.75 7.89 -10.25
N ASP A 106 8.82 7.35 -11.46
CA ASP A 106 9.05 8.11 -12.70
C ASP A 106 7.82 8.93 -13.15
N ASN A 107 6.73 8.91 -12.36
CA ASN A 107 5.46 9.54 -12.64
C ASN A 107 4.76 8.97 -13.90
N GLY A 108 4.92 7.68 -14.14
CA GLY A 108 4.29 6.97 -15.23
C GLY A 108 3.54 5.72 -14.80
N TRP A 109 2.48 5.40 -15.54
CA TRP A 109 1.79 4.12 -15.45
C TRP A 109 2.56 3.05 -16.23
N HIS A 110 2.73 1.89 -15.60
CA HIS A 110 3.36 0.72 -16.18
C HIS A 110 2.47 -0.50 -15.99
N GLN A 111 2.73 -1.55 -16.73
CA GLN A 111 2.09 -2.85 -16.57
C GLN A 111 3.16 -3.88 -16.24
N ARG A 112 2.95 -4.66 -15.18
CA ARG A 112 3.85 -5.77 -14.87
C ARG A 112 3.67 -6.88 -15.90
N ARG A 113 4.74 -7.24 -16.58
CA ARG A 113 4.76 -8.27 -17.62
C ARG A 113 5.16 -9.63 -17.04
N PRO A 114 4.77 -10.74 -17.71
CA PRO A 114 5.26 -12.07 -17.33
C PRO A 114 6.80 -12.11 -17.31
N GLY A 115 7.37 -12.73 -16.28
CA GLY A 115 8.81 -12.83 -16.10
C GLY A 115 9.47 -11.62 -15.42
N GLU A 116 8.76 -10.51 -15.28
CA GLU A 116 9.26 -9.34 -14.52
C GLU A 116 9.05 -9.55 -13.03
N PRO A 117 10.03 -9.13 -12.18
CA PRO A 117 9.83 -9.12 -10.73
C PRO A 117 8.76 -8.10 -10.34
N ALA A 118 8.25 -8.20 -9.11
CA ALA A 118 7.37 -7.18 -8.57
C ALA A 118 8.06 -5.81 -8.58
N PRO A 119 7.34 -4.71 -8.93
CA PRO A 119 7.94 -3.41 -9.22
C PRO A 119 8.31 -2.60 -7.96
N VAL A 120 8.95 -3.22 -6.99
CA VAL A 120 9.41 -2.54 -5.78
C VAL A 120 10.56 -1.61 -6.14
N PRO A 121 10.49 -0.31 -5.83
CA PRO A 121 11.60 0.61 -6.08
C PRO A 121 12.86 0.22 -5.31
N ASP A 122 14.03 0.63 -5.82
CA ASP A 122 15.32 0.27 -5.21
C ASP A 122 15.46 0.74 -3.75
N TYR A 123 14.89 1.89 -3.42
CA TYR A 123 14.88 2.40 -2.05
C TYR A 123 13.97 1.60 -1.09
N GLY A 124 13.14 0.70 -1.61
CA GLY A 124 12.25 -0.18 -0.84
C GLY A 124 12.74 -1.61 -0.70
N ARG A 125 13.96 -1.89 -1.11
CA ARG A 125 14.59 -3.22 -1.05
C ARG A 125 15.54 -3.35 0.11
#